data_432f9e9aab90f3d911938d718f193f8f
#
_entry.id   432f9e9aab90f3d911938d718f193f8f
#
_cell.length_a   1.000
_cell.length_b   1.000
_cell.length_c   1.000
_cell.angle_alpha   90.00
_cell.angle_beta   90.00
_cell.angle_gamma   90.00
#
_symmetry.space_group_name_H-M   'P 1'
#
loop_
_entity.id
_entity.type
_entity.pdbx_description
1 polymer ?
#
loop_
_entity_poly.entity_id
_entity_poly.type
_entity_poly.pdbx_seq_one_letter_code
_entity_poly.pdbx_strand_id
1 'polypeptide(L)'
;MIRRFPTGIALVLVIFAAAGGVGAEELPDTRPLSSWQAFDPEAYQDGWLTLDRNDDGTVDYAVMVNDAGNKVREAADFNRDGYMDDFYFYENGVLQREEIDSNYDQRIDIWIYLRRGVYIEMWERDTDYDGVIDVREQYGSEAE
;
A
#
# COMPACT_ATOMS: atom_id res chain seq x y z
N MET A 1 13.08 46.44 -18.24
CA MET A 1 13.36 45.17 -18.95
C MET A 1 12.52 44.10 -18.30
N ILE A 2 11.32 43.83 -18.80
CA ILE A 2 10.31 42.94 -18.21
C ILE A 2 10.42 41.61 -18.93
N ARG A 3 10.81 40.53 -18.21
CA ARG A 3 10.79 39.20 -18.76
C ARG A 3 9.42 38.57 -18.51
N ARG A 4 8.72 38.25 -19.56
CA ARG A 4 7.45 37.50 -19.56
C ARG A 4 7.74 36.00 -19.39
N PHE A 5 7.00 35.34 -18.47
CA PHE A 5 6.95 33.90 -18.38
C PHE A 5 5.87 33.38 -19.35
N PRO A 6 6.10 32.26 -20.05
CA PRO A 6 5.05 31.68 -20.88
C PRO A 6 4.09 30.84 -20.01
N THR A 7 2.84 31.19 -20.07
CA THR A 7 1.67 30.40 -19.66
C THR A 7 1.46 29.26 -20.64
N GLY A 8 1.28 28.05 -20.13
CA GLY A 8 0.90 26.93 -20.97
C GLY A 8 0.77 25.62 -20.18
N ILE A 9 -0.18 25.56 -19.23
CA ILE A 9 -0.63 24.27 -18.69
C ILE A 9 -1.83 23.87 -19.54
N ALA A 10 -1.65 22.92 -20.43
CA ALA A 10 -2.74 22.29 -21.16
C ALA A 10 -3.44 21.30 -20.22
N LEU A 11 -4.64 21.68 -19.78
CA LEU A 11 -5.56 20.80 -19.09
C LEU A 11 -6.11 19.80 -20.11
N VAL A 12 -5.63 18.56 -20.10
CA VAL A 12 -6.22 17.47 -20.90
C VAL A 12 -7.45 16.99 -20.15
N LEU A 13 -8.61 17.49 -20.54
CA LEU A 13 -9.91 17.00 -20.10
C LEU A 13 -10.23 15.72 -20.89
N VAL A 14 -10.01 14.56 -20.31
CA VAL A 14 -10.48 13.29 -20.86
C VAL A 14 -11.95 13.12 -20.46
N ILE A 15 -12.85 13.36 -21.41
CA ILE A 15 -14.27 13.09 -21.24
C ILE A 15 -14.49 11.60 -21.55
N PHE A 16 -14.71 10.77 -20.53
CA PHE A 16 -15.24 9.44 -20.71
C PHE A 16 -16.77 9.51 -20.85
N ALA A 17 -17.26 9.11 -22.01
CA ALA A 17 -18.69 8.96 -22.26
C ALA A 17 -19.23 7.76 -21.45
N ALA A 18 -20.30 8.01 -20.71
CA ALA A 18 -21.00 7.02 -19.90
C ALA A 18 -21.67 5.97 -20.81
N ALA A 19 -21.25 4.71 -20.69
CA ALA A 19 -22.07 3.56 -21.01
C ALA A 19 -22.49 2.92 -19.69
N GLY A 20 -23.79 2.85 -19.43
CA GLY A 20 -24.36 2.38 -18.17
C GLY A 20 -24.03 0.91 -17.92
N GLY A 21 -23.27 0.68 -16.87
CA GLY A 21 -23.06 -0.58 -16.19
C GLY A 21 -23.08 -0.28 -14.71
N VAL A 22 -23.76 -1.12 -13.94
CA VAL A 22 -23.89 -1.04 -12.48
C VAL A 22 -22.48 -0.84 -11.89
N GLY A 23 -22.26 0.34 -11.27
CA GLY A 23 -20.95 0.76 -10.84
C GLY A 23 -20.36 -0.16 -9.79
N ALA A 24 -19.33 -0.90 -10.13
CA ALA A 24 -18.30 -1.19 -9.18
C ALA A 24 -17.72 0.19 -8.78
N GLU A 25 -17.93 0.60 -7.55
CA GLU A 25 -17.28 1.79 -6.99
C GLU A 25 -15.78 1.50 -7.07
N GLU A 26 -15.12 2.18 -8.01
CA GLU A 26 -13.68 2.06 -8.19
C GLU A 26 -13.06 2.57 -6.90
N LEU A 27 -12.56 1.64 -6.08
CA LEU A 27 -11.84 1.99 -4.87
C LEU A 27 -10.74 2.97 -5.30
N PRO A 28 -10.61 4.12 -4.62
CA PRO A 28 -9.60 5.09 -5.00
C PRO A 28 -8.25 4.37 -5.07
N ASP A 29 -7.54 4.51 -6.18
CA ASP A 29 -6.16 4.05 -6.34
C ASP A 29 -5.27 4.88 -5.39
N THR A 30 -5.43 4.63 -4.12
CA THR A 30 -4.63 5.21 -3.03
C THR A 30 -3.39 4.35 -2.78
N ARG A 31 -2.98 3.57 -3.80
CA ARG A 31 -1.69 2.89 -3.69
C ARG A 31 -0.61 3.96 -3.51
N PRO A 32 -0.11 4.23 -2.29
CA PRO A 32 1.19 4.83 -2.22
C PRO A 32 2.09 3.82 -2.90
N LEU A 33 2.73 4.23 -3.96
CA LEU A 33 3.85 3.51 -4.49
C LEU A 33 4.69 3.12 -3.27
N SER A 34 4.74 1.84 -2.95
CA SER A 34 5.80 1.32 -2.14
C SER A 34 7.05 1.63 -2.94
N SER A 35 7.61 2.81 -2.67
CA SER A 35 8.89 3.17 -3.25
C SER A 35 9.85 2.07 -2.79
N TRP A 36 10.82 1.71 -3.61
CA TRP A 36 11.91 0.81 -3.22
C TRP A 36 12.46 1.11 -1.80
N GLN A 37 12.31 2.32 -1.31
CA GLN A 37 12.64 2.76 0.06
C GLN A 37 11.79 2.07 1.14
N ALA A 38 10.59 1.59 0.84
CA ALA A 38 9.77 0.92 1.84
C ALA A 38 10.34 -0.45 2.23
N PHE A 39 11.09 -1.10 1.33
CA PHE A 39 11.75 -2.37 1.61
C PHE A 39 13.04 -2.21 2.44
N ASP A 40 13.65 -1.00 2.44
CA ASP A 40 14.89 -0.73 3.15
C ASP A 40 14.61 -0.49 4.64
N PRO A 41 15.11 -1.33 5.57
CA PRO A 41 14.91 -1.15 7.01
C PRO A 41 15.53 0.15 7.54
N GLU A 42 16.54 0.72 6.88
CA GLU A 42 17.14 2.00 7.25
C GLU A 42 16.21 3.20 7.00
N ALA A 43 15.16 3.03 6.21
CA ALA A 43 14.15 4.07 5.97
C ALA A 43 13.23 4.32 7.18
N TYR A 44 13.18 3.38 8.13
CA TYR A 44 12.30 3.44 9.29
C TYR A 44 12.98 4.12 10.47
N GLN A 45 13.05 5.44 10.45
CA GLN A 45 13.69 6.28 11.47
C GLN A 45 12.68 7.21 12.15
N ASP A 46 12.77 8.49 11.92
CA ASP A 46 11.95 9.50 12.60
C ASP A 46 10.44 9.24 12.47
N GLY A 47 9.77 9.14 13.63
CA GLY A 47 8.34 8.88 13.73
C GLY A 47 7.94 7.41 13.70
N TRP A 48 8.90 6.49 13.53
CA TRP A 48 8.67 5.05 13.62
C TRP A 48 9.17 4.49 14.95
N LEU A 49 8.42 3.52 15.48
CA LEU A 49 8.84 2.65 16.55
C LEU A 49 9.35 1.36 15.91
N THR A 50 10.60 1.01 16.17
CA THR A 50 11.27 -0.10 15.49
C THR A 50 11.69 -1.18 16.47
N LEU A 51 11.80 -2.41 15.99
CA LEU A 51 12.24 -3.57 16.74
C LEU A 51 13.13 -4.45 15.87
N ASP A 52 14.31 -4.77 16.37
CA ASP A 52 15.19 -5.84 15.93
C ASP A 52 14.88 -7.05 16.82
N ARG A 53 14.27 -8.11 16.25
CA ARG A 53 13.78 -9.27 17.02
C ARG A 53 14.84 -10.33 17.24
N ASN A 54 15.86 -10.32 16.40
CA ASN A 54 16.91 -11.34 16.40
C ASN A 54 18.26 -10.82 16.88
N ASP A 55 18.35 -9.49 17.21
CA ASP A 55 19.56 -8.81 17.66
C ASP A 55 20.72 -8.87 16.65
N ASP A 56 20.41 -8.84 15.33
CA ASP A 56 21.43 -8.82 14.27
C ASP A 56 21.84 -7.42 13.83
N GLY A 57 21.19 -6.39 14.36
CA GLY A 57 21.43 -4.99 14.07
C GLY A 57 20.56 -4.44 12.94
N THR A 58 19.65 -5.26 12.37
CA THR A 58 18.70 -4.85 11.34
C THR A 58 17.29 -4.75 11.94
N VAL A 59 16.50 -3.81 11.48
CA VAL A 59 15.10 -3.66 11.93
C VAL A 59 14.22 -4.71 11.25
N ASP A 60 13.58 -5.60 12.04
CA ASP A 60 12.65 -6.62 11.55
C ASP A 60 11.18 -6.15 11.59
N TYR A 61 10.89 -5.09 12.31
CA TYR A 61 9.53 -4.60 12.49
C TYR A 61 9.51 -3.11 12.76
N ALA A 62 8.63 -2.41 12.10
CA ALA A 62 8.42 -0.99 12.28
C ALA A 62 6.93 -0.64 12.37
N VAL A 63 6.56 0.27 13.26
CA VAL A 63 5.19 0.76 13.38
C VAL A 63 5.17 2.28 13.55
N MET A 64 4.30 2.94 12.81
CA MET A 64 3.99 4.36 12.97
C MET A 64 2.64 4.52 13.64
N VAL A 65 2.58 5.38 14.65
CA VAL A 65 1.35 5.76 15.34
C VAL A 65 1.11 7.26 15.23
N ASN A 66 -0.16 7.68 15.24
CA ASN A 66 -0.51 9.09 15.28
C ASN A 66 -0.52 9.63 16.72
N ASP A 67 -0.79 10.93 16.89
CA ASP A 67 -0.84 11.60 18.19
C ASP A 67 -1.88 11.00 19.16
N ALA A 68 -2.90 10.33 18.64
CA ALA A 68 -3.91 9.63 19.45
C ALA A 68 -3.47 8.21 19.86
N GLY A 69 -2.28 7.75 19.43
CA GLY A 69 -1.77 6.41 19.67
C GLY A 69 -2.34 5.33 18.77
N ASN A 70 -3.09 5.70 17.72
CA ASN A 70 -3.59 4.74 16.75
C ASN A 70 -2.53 4.40 15.72
N LYS A 71 -2.46 3.13 15.31
CA LYS A 71 -1.61 2.70 14.22
C LYS A 71 -2.00 3.40 12.91
N VAL A 72 -1.01 3.78 12.15
CA VAL A 72 -1.14 4.39 10.81
C VAL A 72 -0.52 3.46 9.76
N ARG A 73 0.65 2.92 10.04
CA ARG A 73 1.39 2.00 9.17
C ARG A 73 2.18 1.01 9.99
N GLU A 74 2.41 -0.18 9.43
CA GLU A 74 3.39 -1.16 9.91
C GLU A 74 4.16 -1.71 8.72
N ALA A 75 5.38 -2.17 9.00
CA ALA A 75 6.19 -2.95 8.08
C ALA A 75 6.88 -4.08 8.86
N ALA A 76 7.05 -5.23 8.22
CA ALA A 76 7.72 -6.37 8.82
C ALA A 76 8.61 -7.07 7.81
N ASP A 77 9.77 -7.52 8.28
CA ASP A 77 10.66 -8.48 7.64
C ASP A 77 10.37 -9.86 8.27
N PHE A 78 9.62 -10.69 7.57
CA PHE A 78 9.23 -12.02 8.07
C PHE A 78 10.28 -13.08 7.82
N ASN A 79 10.97 -12.98 6.69
CA ASN A 79 11.98 -13.97 6.30
C ASN A 79 13.35 -13.66 6.93
N ARG A 80 13.55 -12.43 7.46
CA ARG A 80 14.78 -11.93 8.08
C ARG A 80 15.97 -11.88 7.13
N ASP A 81 15.72 -11.46 5.91
CA ASP A 81 16.78 -11.26 4.92
C ASP A 81 17.33 -9.82 4.94
N GLY A 82 16.76 -8.95 5.79
CA GLY A 82 17.14 -7.57 5.96
C GLY A 82 16.38 -6.62 5.04
N TYR A 83 15.25 -7.06 4.48
CA TYR A 83 14.31 -6.22 3.74
C TYR A 83 12.90 -6.41 4.29
N MET A 84 12.12 -5.33 4.34
CA MET A 84 10.70 -5.44 4.70
C MET A 84 9.94 -6.12 3.57
N ASP A 85 9.05 -7.06 3.90
CA ASP A 85 8.30 -7.85 2.94
C ASP A 85 6.78 -7.80 3.13
N ASP A 86 6.29 -7.20 4.22
CA ASP A 86 4.87 -7.09 4.51
C ASP A 86 4.53 -5.71 5.09
N PHE A 87 3.51 -5.05 4.53
CA PHE A 87 3.17 -3.66 4.80
C PHE A 87 1.68 -3.52 5.11
N TYR A 88 1.36 -2.87 6.24
CA TYR A 88 0.02 -2.68 6.73
C TYR A 88 -0.36 -1.20 6.74
N PHE A 89 -1.54 -0.88 6.27
CA PHE A 89 -2.08 0.47 6.16
C PHE A 89 -3.36 0.62 6.95
N TYR A 90 -3.39 1.57 7.88
CA TYR A 90 -4.49 1.79 8.79
C TYR A 90 -5.15 3.15 8.54
N GLU A 91 -6.48 3.20 8.69
CA GLU A 91 -7.23 4.43 8.77
C GLU A 91 -7.97 4.46 10.10
N ASN A 92 -7.77 5.54 10.88
CA ASN A 92 -8.32 5.67 12.24
C ASN A 92 -8.05 4.46 13.15
N GLY A 93 -6.89 3.81 13.00
CA GLY A 93 -6.50 2.63 13.76
C GLY A 93 -7.12 1.31 13.28
N VAL A 94 -7.87 1.32 12.19
CA VAL A 94 -8.50 0.15 11.58
C VAL A 94 -7.72 -0.25 10.34
N LEU A 95 -7.28 -1.51 10.24
CA LEU A 95 -6.57 -2.03 9.09
C LEU A 95 -7.44 -1.97 7.84
N GLN A 96 -6.93 -1.33 6.79
CA GLN A 96 -7.63 -1.18 5.51
C GLN A 96 -7.01 -2.01 4.40
N ARG A 97 -5.68 -2.10 4.40
CA ARG A 97 -4.94 -2.77 3.34
C ARG A 97 -3.66 -3.38 3.87
N GLU A 98 -3.28 -4.51 3.28
CA GLU A 98 -2.02 -5.19 3.44
C GLU A 98 -1.39 -5.39 2.06
N GLU A 99 -0.09 -5.21 1.94
CA GLU A 99 0.69 -5.40 0.73
C GLU A 99 1.86 -6.33 1.05
N ILE A 100 2.04 -7.40 0.26
CA ILE A 100 3.00 -8.45 0.55
C ILE A 100 3.91 -8.68 -0.68
N ASP A 101 5.20 -8.77 -0.41
CA ASP A 101 6.21 -9.32 -1.30
C ASP A 101 6.40 -10.80 -0.95
N SER A 102 5.69 -11.69 -1.63
CA SER A 102 5.65 -13.10 -1.26
C SER A 102 6.82 -13.92 -1.81
N ASN A 103 7.54 -13.37 -2.78
CA ASN A 103 8.71 -14.00 -3.40
C ASN A 103 10.04 -13.35 -2.98
N TYR A 104 9.99 -12.26 -2.19
CA TYR A 104 11.15 -11.56 -1.62
C TYR A 104 12.07 -10.91 -2.68
N ASP A 105 11.48 -10.39 -3.75
CA ASP A 105 12.22 -9.71 -4.81
C ASP A 105 12.18 -8.17 -4.73
N GLN A 106 11.63 -7.64 -3.62
CA GLN A 106 11.42 -6.22 -3.34
C GLN A 106 10.39 -5.56 -4.27
N ARG A 107 9.35 -6.36 -4.61
CA ARG A 107 8.15 -5.89 -5.30
C ARG A 107 6.92 -6.50 -4.63
N ILE A 108 5.88 -5.71 -4.53
CA ILE A 108 4.61 -6.23 -4.02
C ILE A 108 3.95 -7.07 -5.10
N ASP A 109 3.54 -8.28 -4.73
CA ASP A 109 2.83 -9.21 -5.59
C ASP A 109 1.45 -9.64 -5.04
N ILE A 110 1.12 -9.29 -3.78
CA ILE A 110 -0.21 -9.53 -3.20
C ILE A 110 -0.72 -8.24 -2.55
N TRP A 111 -1.98 -7.90 -2.83
CA TRP A 111 -2.71 -6.81 -2.18
C TRP A 111 -4.00 -7.34 -1.57
N ILE A 112 -4.21 -7.07 -0.29
CA ILE A 112 -5.40 -7.48 0.46
C ILE A 112 -6.10 -6.22 0.95
N TYR A 113 -7.38 -6.09 0.65
CA TYR A 113 -8.23 -4.99 1.07
C TYR A 113 -9.24 -5.50 2.10
N LEU A 114 -9.36 -4.78 3.22
CA LEU A 114 -10.16 -5.23 4.34
C LEU A 114 -11.31 -4.26 4.63
N ARG A 115 -12.45 -4.85 4.96
CA ARG A 115 -13.60 -4.14 5.50
C ARG A 115 -13.63 -4.31 7.02
N ARG A 116 -13.77 -3.21 7.76
CA ARG A 116 -13.80 -3.18 9.23
C ARG A 116 -12.55 -3.79 9.87
N GLY A 117 -11.44 -3.85 9.16
CA GLY A 117 -10.15 -4.34 9.66
C GLY A 117 -10.02 -5.86 9.83
N VAL A 118 -11.04 -6.65 9.48
CA VAL A 118 -11.05 -8.11 9.75
C VAL A 118 -11.61 -8.95 8.60
N TYR A 119 -12.43 -8.38 7.70
CA TYR A 119 -13.04 -9.13 6.60
C TYR A 119 -12.34 -8.76 5.31
N ILE A 120 -11.81 -9.75 4.59
CA ILE A 120 -11.27 -9.52 3.25
C ILE A 120 -12.44 -9.12 2.34
N GLU A 121 -12.35 -7.93 1.76
CA GLU A 121 -13.30 -7.41 0.79
C GLU A 121 -12.86 -7.71 -0.64
N MET A 122 -11.56 -7.60 -0.87
CA MET A 122 -10.94 -7.89 -2.16
C MET A 122 -9.49 -8.30 -1.93
N TRP A 123 -8.97 -9.13 -2.82
CA TRP A 123 -7.53 -9.33 -2.93
C TRP A 123 -7.11 -9.43 -4.39
N GLU A 124 -5.86 -9.08 -4.64
CA GLU A 124 -5.23 -9.08 -5.94
C GLU A 124 -3.88 -9.79 -5.85
N ARG A 125 -3.46 -10.43 -6.94
CA ARG A 125 -2.15 -11.08 -7.01
C ARG A 125 -1.57 -11.01 -8.42
N ASP A 126 -0.28 -10.74 -8.48
CA ASP A 126 0.63 -10.99 -9.59
C ASP A 126 1.24 -12.39 -9.37
N THR A 127 0.88 -13.38 -10.17
CA THR A 127 1.24 -14.78 -9.95
C THR A 127 2.51 -15.19 -10.65
N ASP A 128 2.90 -14.47 -11.69
CA ASP A 128 4.13 -14.73 -12.47
C ASP A 128 5.22 -13.67 -12.24
N TYR A 129 4.93 -12.68 -11.35
CA TYR A 129 5.87 -11.65 -10.89
C TYR A 129 6.36 -10.70 -12.00
N ASP A 130 5.54 -10.49 -13.02
CA ASP A 130 5.86 -9.60 -14.14
C ASP A 130 5.50 -8.12 -13.87
N GLY A 131 4.84 -7.85 -12.75
CA GLY A 131 4.37 -6.53 -12.32
C GLY A 131 2.94 -6.21 -12.77
N VAL A 132 2.24 -7.20 -13.34
CA VAL A 132 0.83 -7.08 -13.76
C VAL A 132 -0.02 -8.01 -12.90
N ILE A 133 -1.16 -7.50 -12.41
CA ILE A 133 -2.10 -8.31 -11.63
C ILE A 133 -2.81 -9.32 -12.53
N ASP A 134 -2.62 -10.62 -12.24
CA ASP A 134 -3.26 -11.74 -12.96
C ASP A 134 -4.57 -12.14 -12.35
N VAL A 135 -4.69 -12.06 -11.03
CA VAL A 135 -5.84 -12.55 -10.27
C VAL A 135 -6.42 -11.43 -9.42
N ARG A 136 -7.73 -11.31 -9.46
CA ARG A 136 -8.50 -10.44 -8.57
C ARG A 136 -9.74 -11.19 -8.11
N GLU A 137 -9.95 -11.26 -6.81
CA GLU A 137 -11.16 -11.78 -6.21
C GLU A 137 -11.80 -10.74 -5.30
N GLN A 138 -13.09 -10.53 -5.47
CA GLN A 138 -13.89 -9.64 -4.66
C GLN A 138 -14.98 -10.44 -3.94
N TYR A 139 -15.04 -10.30 -2.63
CA TYR A 139 -16.07 -10.90 -1.81
C TYR A 139 -17.22 -9.91 -1.64
N GLY A 140 -18.42 -10.32 -2.06
CA GLY A 140 -19.60 -9.48 -2.02
C GLY A 140 -19.91 -8.99 -0.61
N SER A 141 -20.30 -7.73 -0.49
CA SER A 141 -21.04 -7.28 0.67
C SER A 141 -22.38 -8.02 0.66
N GLU A 142 -22.55 -9.06 1.50
CA GLU A 142 -23.90 -9.46 1.83
C GLU A 142 -24.55 -8.24 2.49
N ALA A 143 -25.51 -7.67 1.77
CA ALA A 143 -26.31 -6.59 2.29
C ALA A 143 -27.13 -7.15 3.46
N GLU A 144 -26.81 -6.70 4.69
CA GLU A 144 -27.76 -6.73 5.79
C GLU A 144 -28.68 -5.53 5.69
#